data_8e0345f5d90e1137e025466ee06ebb0b
#
_entry.id   8e0345f5d90e1137e025466ee06ebb0b
#
_cell.length_a   1.000
_cell.length_b   1.000
_cell.length_c   1.000
_cell.angle_alpha   90.00
_cell.angle_beta   90.00
_cell.angle_gamma   90.00
#
_symmetry.space_group_name_H-M   'P 1'
#
loop_
_entity.id
_entity.type
_entity.pdbx_description
1 polymer ?
#
loop_
_entity_poly.entity_id
_entity_poly.type
_entity_poly.pdbx_seq_one_letter_code
_entity_poly.pdbx_strand_id
1 'polypeptide(L)'
;MGRQAQGRGPVPGVHPSAVVHPDAQVDASAIIGPLCVVERGARIGAGTWLKSRVTVGEDCQVGARCILHSGVVVGADGFGFAPEDGAWVKIEQLGAVRIGDDVELGANTCVDRGALDDTVIEDGVKLDNLVQIGHNVHVGRHAAMAGCAGVAGSARI
;
A
#
# COMPACT_ATOMS: atom_id res chain seq x y z
N MET A 1 -35.65 -0.66 7.99
CA MET A 1 -35.41 0.72 8.48
C MET A 1 -33.92 1.01 8.34
N GLY A 2 -33.55 1.74 7.30
CA GLY A 2 -32.17 2.07 7.00
C GLY A 2 -31.64 3.10 8.00
N ARG A 3 -30.55 2.76 8.69
CA ARG A 3 -29.76 3.76 9.40
C ARG A 3 -29.10 4.67 8.35
N GLN A 4 -29.64 5.86 8.18
CA GLN A 4 -28.91 6.93 7.50
C GLN A 4 -27.69 7.23 8.37
N ALA A 5 -26.51 6.90 7.85
CA ALA A 5 -25.25 7.34 8.44
C ALA A 5 -25.14 8.88 8.22
N GLN A 6 -25.70 9.65 9.13
CA GLN A 6 -25.34 11.05 9.32
C GLN A 6 -23.98 11.07 10.04
N GLY A 7 -22.93 10.67 9.34
CA GLY A 7 -21.57 10.76 9.81
C GLY A 7 -20.83 11.79 8.95
N ARG A 8 -20.24 12.79 9.57
CA ARG A 8 -19.26 13.66 8.91
C ARG A 8 -18.25 12.74 8.25
N GLY A 9 -18.07 12.85 6.95
CA GLY A 9 -17.01 12.15 6.23
C GLY A 9 -15.64 12.43 6.89
N PRO A 10 -14.64 11.61 6.61
CA PRO A 10 -13.32 11.82 7.18
C PRO A 10 -12.80 13.21 6.78
N VAL A 11 -12.18 13.90 7.72
CA VAL A 11 -11.66 15.25 7.52
C VAL A 11 -10.23 15.16 6.98
N PRO A 12 -9.88 15.87 5.89
CA PRO A 12 -8.52 15.94 5.39
C PRO A 12 -7.51 16.37 6.47
N GLY A 13 -6.32 15.83 6.39
CA GLY A 13 -5.23 16.17 7.29
C GLY A 13 -4.49 14.95 7.85
N VAL A 14 -3.46 15.24 8.62
CA VAL A 14 -2.58 14.23 9.23
C VAL A 14 -2.90 14.14 10.72
N HIS A 15 -3.23 12.93 11.19
CA HIS A 15 -3.47 12.69 12.61
C HIS A 15 -2.19 12.97 13.42
N PRO A 16 -2.27 13.59 14.60
CA PRO A 16 -1.09 13.94 15.41
C PRO A 16 -0.17 12.77 15.78
N SER A 17 -0.72 11.54 15.84
CA SER A 17 0.07 10.33 16.13
C SER A 17 0.70 9.70 14.87
N ALA A 18 0.43 10.21 13.68
CA ALA A 18 1.07 9.72 12.47
C ALA A 18 2.49 10.30 12.33
N VAL A 19 3.38 9.51 11.74
CA VAL A 19 4.74 9.92 11.42
C VAL A 19 4.85 10.06 9.91
N VAL A 20 5.02 11.29 9.44
CA VAL A 20 5.22 11.58 8.01
C VAL A 20 6.61 12.17 7.84
N HIS A 21 7.43 11.51 7.01
CA HIS A 21 8.79 12.00 6.73
C HIS A 21 8.74 13.37 6.03
N PRO A 22 9.63 14.32 6.36
CA PRO A 22 9.63 15.65 5.76
C PRO A 22 9.72 15.66 4.21
N ASP A 23 10.39 14.66 3.63
CA ASP A 23 10.53 14.51 2.18
C ASP A 23 9.37 13.72 1.54
N ALA A 24 8.38 13.26 2.31
CA ALA A 24 7.17 12.67 1.77
C ALA A 24 6.25 13.76 1.20
N GLN A 25 5.49 13.40 0.18
CA GLN A 25 4.53 14.29 -0.47
C GLN A 25 3.11 13.78 -0.21
N VAL A 26 2.39 14.48 0.64
CA VAL A 26 1.00 14.16 0.99
C VAL A 26 0.11 15.28 0.47
N ASP A 27 -0.85 14.92 -0.40
CA ASP A 27 -1.81 15.90 -0.92
C ASP A 27 -2.63 16.51 0.24
N ALA A 28 -2.93 17.80 0.14
CA ALA A 28 -3.67 18.53 1.19
C ALA A 28 -5.07 17.98 1.46
N SER A 29 -5.66 17.28 0.49
CA SER A 29 -6.97 16.63 0.62
C SER A 29 -6.91 15.19 1.14
N ALA A 30 -5.71 14.63 1.29
CA ALA A 30 -5.54 13.28 1.84
C ALA A 30 -5.84 13.23 3.34
N ILE A 31 -6.19 12.04 3.80
CA ILE A 31 -6.49 11.78 5.22
C ILE A 31 -5.53 10.71 5.72
N ILE A 32 -4.66 11.10 6.64
CA ILE A 32 -3.68 10.20 7.24
C ILE A 32 -4.12 9.92 8.68
N GLY A 33 -4.61 8.70 8.90
CA GLY A 33 -5.16 8.26 10.17
C GLY A 33 -4.12 8.04 11.27
N PRO A 34 -4.57 7.65 12.46
CA PRO A 34 -3.69 7.49 13.61
C PRO A 34 -2.68 6.36 13.40
N LEU A 35 -1.47 6.56 13.95
CA LEU A 35 -0.37 5.60 13.93
C LEU A 35 0.08 5.16 12.53
N CYS A 36 -0.24 5.95 11.50
CA CYS A 36 0.31 5.73 10.16
C CYS A 36 1.76 6.17 10.10
N VAL A 37 2.52 5.51 9.24
CA VAL A 37 3.90 5.86 8.90
C VAL A 37 3.99 6.08 7.40
N VAL A 38 4.45 7.25 6.99
CA VAL A 38 4.72 7.59 5.58
C VAL A 38 6.19 7.94 5.47
N GLU A 39 6.94 7.09 4.80
CA GLU A 39 8.39 7.18 4.78
C GLU A 39 8.93 8.16 3.72
N ARG A 40 10.25 8.30 3.68
CA ARG A 40 10.97 9.24 2.81
C ARG A 40 10.59 9.02 1.34
N GLY A 41 10.31 10.10 0.62
CA GLY A 41 10.01 10.05 -0.81
C GLY A 41 8.66 9.43 -1.17
N ALA A 42 7.90 8.91 -0.19
CA ALA A 42 6.58 8.37 -0.44
C ALA A 42 5.60 9.46 -0.91
N ARG A 43 4.63 9.09 -1.74
CA ARG A 43 3.64 10.02 -2.29
C ARG A 43 2.23 9.51 -2.05
N ILE A 44 1.37 10.37 -1.52
CA ILE A 44 -0.06 10.09 -1.28
C ILE A 44 -0.90 11.07 -2.07
N GLY A 45 -1.72 10.56 -2.98
CA GLY A 45 -2.55 11.36 -3.88
C GLY A 45 -3.80 11.95 -3.24
N ALA A 46 -4.46 12.82 -4.00
CA ALA A 46 -5.63 13.59 -3.58
C ALA A 46 -6.79 12.69 -3.11
N GLY A 47 -7.42 13.05 -1.99
CA GLY A 47 -8.57 12.36 -1.44
C GLY A 47 -8.31 10.93 -0.95
N THR A 48 -7.07 10.48 -0.92
CA THR A 48 -6.71 9.16 -0.43
C THR A 48 -6.78 9.11 1.09
N TRP A 49 -7.33 8.01 1.60
CA TRP A 49 -7.52 7.78 3.01
C TRP A 49 -6.68 6.60 3.50
N LEU A 50 -5.66 6.89 4.28
CA LEU A 50 -4.96 5.90 5.08
C LEU A 50 -5.67 5.78 6.43
N LYS A 51 -6.25 4.61 6.72
CA LYS A 51 -6.90 4.38 8.02
C LYS A 51 -5.85 4.24 9.12
N SER A 52 -6.09 3.53 10.18
CA SER A 52 -5.11 3.44 11.27
C SER A 52 -3.98 2.46 10.94
N ARG A 53 -2.76 2.74 11.42
CA ARG A 53 -1.59 1.84 11.34
C ARG A 53 -1.25 1.38 9.92
N VAL A 54 -1.41 2.25 8.95
CA VAL A 54 -0.97 2.01 7.58
C VAL A 54 0.48 2.46 7.46
N THR A 55 1.31 1.64 6.81
CA THR A 55 2.69 1.99 6.47
C THR A 55 2.82 2.13 4.96
N VAL A 56 3.37 3.25 4.51
CA VAL A 56 3.79 3.45 3.12
C VAL A 56 5.29 3.68 3.11
N GLY A 57 6.01 2.69 2.57
CA GLY A 57 7.47 2.63 2.57
C GLY A 57 8.12 3.64 1.63
N GLU A 58 9.46 3.76 1.74
CA GLU A 58 10.27 4.68 0.96
C GLU A 58 9.96 4.62 -0.53
N ASP A 59 9.84 5.79 -1.15
CA ASP A 59 9.64 6.01 -2.58
C ASP A 59 8.37 5.35 -3.18
N CYS A 60 7.53 4.75 -2.35
CA CYS A 60 6.26 4.16 -2.80
C CYS A 60 5.23 5.25 -3.11
N GLN A 61 4.34 4.96 -4.05
CA GLN A 61 3.31 5.91 -4.49
C GLN A 61 1.92 5.30 -4.38
N VAL A 62 1.01 6.06 -3.82
CA VAL A 62 -0.43 5.78 -3.76
C VAL A 62 -1.15 6.88 -4.50
N GLY A 63 -1.95 6.51 -5.49
CA GLY A 63 -2.72 7.44 -6.31
C GLY A 63 -3.82 8.17 -5.56
N ALA A 64 -4.74 8.75 -6.29
CA ALA A 64 -5.85 9.53 -5.75
C ALA A 64 -7.05 8.65 -5.37
N ARG A 65 -7.86 9.11 -4.42
CA ARG A 65 -9.14 8.48 -4.00
C ARG A 65 -9.01 7.02 -3.59
N CYS A 66 -7.84 6.62 -3.11
CA CYS A 66 -7.61 5.29 -2.57
C CYS A 66 -8.09 5.17 -1.13
N ILE A 67 -8.41 3.95 -0.70
CA ILE A 67 -8.69 3.62 0.69
C ILE A 67 -7.76 2.48 1.11
N LEU A 68 -6.88 2.74 2.06
CA LEU A 68 -6.02 1.73 2.66
C LEU A 68 -6.53 1.46 4.07
N HIS A 69 -7.07 0.26 4.28
CA HIS A 69 -7.63 -0.13 5.57
C HIS A 69 -6.55 -0.39 6.60
N SER A 70 -6.96 -0.53 7.86
CA SER A 70 -6.05 -0.62 9.01
C SER A 70 -5.03 -1.75 8.86
N GLY A 71 -3.77 -1.43 9.14
CA GLY A 71 -2.69 -2.40 9.11
C GLY A 71 -2.14 -2.74 7.72
N VAL A 72 -2.59 -2.08 6.66
CA VAL A 72 -2.01 -2.23 5.31
C VAL A 72 -0.54 -1.80 5.32
N VAL A 73 0.31 -2.60 4.68
CA VAL A 73 1.72 -2.30 4.47
C VAL A 73 2.00 -2.25 2.98
N VAL A 74 2.48 -1.11 2.51
CA VAL A 74 2.91 -0.88 1.13
C VAL A 74 4.41 -0.67 1.11
N GLY A 75 5.13 -1.52 0.38
CA GLY A 75 6.57 -1.36 0.18
C GLY A 75 7.45 -2.09 1.19
N ALA A 76 6.95 -3.14 1.85
CA ALA A 76 7.81 -4.08 2.56
C ALA A 76 8.77 -4.78 1.58
N ASP A 77 9.91 -5.24 2.08
CA ASP A 77 10.83 -6.01 1.25
C ASP A 77 10.16 -7.29 0.74
N GLY A 78 10.35 -7.57 -0.53
CA GLY A 78 9.98 -8.85 -1.12
C GLY A 78 10.81 -10.00 -0.55
N PHE A 79 10.30 -11.22 -0.65
CA PHE A 79 11.01 -12.42 -0.21
C PHE A 79 12.09 -12.80 -1.24
N GLY A 80 13.26 -12.17 -1.11
CA GLY A 80 14.41 -12.36 -1.99
C GLY A 80 15.62 -12.88 -1.22
N PHE A 81 16.00 -14.14 -1.45
CA PHE A 81 17.17 -14.78 -0.85
C PHE A 81 17.86 -15.70 -1.85
N ALA A 82 19.19 -15.75 -1.79
CA ALA A 82 20.00 -16.70 -2.55
C ALA A 82 20.65 -17.70 -1.59
N PRO A 83 20.75 -19.00 -1.97
CA PRO A 83 21.50 -19.95 -1.18
C PRO A 83 23.01 -19.74 -1.39
N GLU A 84 23.78 -19.66 -0.31
CA GLU A 84 25.24 -19.57 -0.31
C GLU A 84 25.78 -20.39 0.86
N ASP A 85 26.59 -21.40 0.58
CA ASP A 85 27.24 -22.29 1.57
C ASP A 85 26.28 -22.86 2.65
N GLY A 86 25.04 -23.22 2.22
CA GLY A 86 24.02 -23.79 3.10
C GLY A 86 23.25 -22.76 3.94
N ALA A 87 23.48 -21.48 3.74
CA ALA A 87 22.75 -20.37 4.37
C ALA A 87 21.94 -19.56 3.35
N TRP A 88 21.02 -18.74 3.85
CA TRP A 88 20.25 -17.78 3.02
C TRP A 88 20.89 -16.39 3.11
N VAL A 89 21.30 -15.86 1.98
CA VAL A 89 21.79 -14.48 1.85
C VAL A 89 20.70 -13.62 1.26
N LYS A 90 20.40 -12.50 1.94
CA LYS A 90 19.36 -11.55 1.51
C LYS A 90 19.76 -10.88 0.19
N ILE A 91 18.80 -10.78 -0.73
CA ILE A 91 18.88 -9.96 -1.92
C ILE A 91 18.19 -8.63 -1.64
N GLU A 92 18.91 -7.53 -1.78
CA GLU A 92 18.37 -6.18 -1.59
C GLU A 92 17.18 -5.92 -2.51
N GLN A 93 16.13 -5.32 -1.95
CA GLN A 93 14.90 -4.97 -2.65
C GLN A 93 14.90 -3.46 -2.92
N LEU A 94 15.30 -3.06 -4.13
CA LEU A 94 15.59 -1.67 -4.50
C LEU A 94 14.46 -0.98 -5.26
N GLY A 95 13.48 -1.73 -5.76
CA GLY A 95 12.28 -1.18 -6.39
C GLY A 95 11.30 -0.59 -5.35
N ALA A 96 10.20 -0.09 -5.83
CA ALA A 96 9.14 0.50 -5.02
C ALA A 96 7.78 -0.17 -5.31
N VAL A 97 6.69 0.46 -4.86
CA VAL A 97 5.32 0.11 -5.20
C VAL A 97 4.66 1.31 -5.87
N ARG A 98 3.93 1.06 -6.95
CA ARG A 98 3.09 2.04 -7.64
C ARG A 98 1.63 1.59 -7.56
N ILE A 99 0.82 2.34 -6.83
CA ILE A 99 -0.62 2.13 -6.73
C ILE A 99 -1.31 3.25 -7.49
N GLY A 100 -2.19 2.89 -8.43
CA GLY A 100 -2.99 3.81 -9.21
C GLY A 100 -4.11 4.48 -8.41
N ASP A 101 -5.08 5.03 -9.12
CA ASP A 101 -6.21 5.75 -8.55
C ASP A 101 -7.38 4.79 -8.21
N ASP A 102 -8.24 5.22 -7.29
CA ASP A 102 -9.48 4.51 -6.94
C ASP A 102 -9.26 3.06 -6.46
N VAL A 103 -8.09 2.78 -5.86
CA VAL A 103 -7.72 1.46 -5.31
C VAL A 103 -8.20 1.34 -3.87
N GLU A 104 -8.69 0.15 -3.51
CA GLU A 104 -9.02 -0.17 -2.12
C GLU A 104 -8.28 -1.42 -1.66
N LEU A 105 -7.51 -1.29 -0.57
CA LEU A 105 -6.77 -2.38 0.04
C LEU A 105 -7.37 -2.71 1.41
N GLY A 106 -7.81 -3.95 1.58
CA GLY A 106 -8.38 -4.47 2.82
C GLY A 106 -7.37 -4.54 3.97
N ALA A 107 -7.89 -4.72 5.18
CA ALA A 107 -7.09 -4.70 6.40
C ALA A 107 -5.94 -5.74 6.36
N ASN A 108 -4.76 -5.32 6.82
CA ASN A 108 -3.55 -6.14 6.88
C ASN A 108 -3.10 -6.75 5.53
N THR A 109 -3.54 -6.21 4.43
CA THR A 109 -3.00 -6.54 3.10
C THR A 109 -1.60 -5.97 2.97
N CYS A 110 -0.69 -6.78 2.43
CA CYS A 110 0.70 -6.41 2.18
C CYS A 110 0.97 -6.38 0.68
N VAL A 111 1.64 -5.33 0.24
CA VAL A 111 2.15 -5.19 -1.14
C VAL A 111 3.64 -4.97 -1.07
N ASP A 112 4.41 -5.99 -1.45
CA ASP A 112 5.87 -5.95 -1.40
C ASP A 112 6.43 -5.06 -2.51
N ARG A 113 7.54 -4.39 -2.20
CA ARG A 113 8.30 -3.63 -3.21
C ARG A 113 8.94 -4.56 -4.24
N GLY A 114 9.23 -4.05 -5.40
CA GLY A 114 9.97 -4.80 -6.39
C GLY A 114 11.45 -4.96 -6.04
N ALA A 115 12.09 -5.94 -6.64
CA ALA A 115 13.52 -6.18 -6.42
C ALA A 115 14.38 -5.09 -7.11
N LEU A 116 14.16 -4.84 -8.39
CA LEU A 116 14.78 -3.75 -9.16
C LEU A 116 13.71 -2.86 -9.77
N ASP A 117 12.77 -3.45 -10.52
CA ASP A 117 11.58 -2.76 -11.03
C ASP A 117 10.50 -2.69 -9.94
N ASP A 118 9.49 -1.86 -10.15
CA ASP A 118 8.42 -1.66 -9.18
C ASP A 118 7.37 -2.78 -9.21
N THR A 119 6.70 -3.00 -8.09
CA THR A 119 5.41 -3.69 -8.01
C THR A 119 4.31 -2.70 -8.39
N VAL A 120 3.37 -3.11 -9.23
CA VAL A 120 2.34 -2.22 -9.80
C VAL A 120 0.94 -2.73 -9.50
N ILE A 121 0.11 -1.86 -8.95
CA ILE A 121 -1.33 -2.04 -8.77
C ILE A 121 -2.03 -0.96 -9.59
N GLU A 122 -2.73 -1.34 -10.66
CA GLU A 122 -3.39 -0.38 -11.53
C GLU A 122 -4.68 0.19 -10.93
N ASP A 123 -5.31 1.15 -11.64
CA ASP A 123 -6.49 1.85 -11.17
C ASP A 123 -7.67 0.91 -10.90
N GLY A 124 -8.47 1.25 -9.90
CA GLY A 124 -9.73 0.59 -9.59
C GLY A 124 -9.62 -0.80 -8.97
N VAL A 125 -8.42 -1.29 -8.67
CA VAL A 125 -8.19 -2.59 -8.04
C VAL A 125 -8.80 -2.64 -6.64
N LYS A 126 -9.41 -3.79 -6.30
CA LYS A 126 -10.00 -4.05 -4.98
C LYS A 126 -9.39 -5.33 -4.39
N LEU A 127 -8.65 -5.19 -3.32
CA LEU A 127 -8.10 -6.31 -2.57
C LEU A 127 -8.78 -6.38 -1.20
N ASP A 128 -9.27 -7.56 -0.86
CA ASP A 128 -9.86 -7.84 0.45
C ASP A 128 -8.77 -7.93 1.54
N ASN A 129 -9.16 -8.27 2.74
CA ASN A 129 -8.27 -8.37 3.89
C ASN A 129 -7.24 -9.50 3.72
N LEU A 130 -6.05 -9.33 4.29
CA LEU A 130 -5.00 -10.36 4.35
C LEU A 130 -4.55 -10.86 2.97
N VAL A 131 -4.61 -10.02 1.95
CA VAL A 131 -4.05 -10.37 0.63
C VAL A 131 -2.55 -10.10 0.65
N GLN A 132 -1.76 -11.03 0.10
CA GLN A 132 -0.31 -10.88 -0.08
C GLN A 132 0.02 -10.69 -1.55
N ILE A 133 0.58 -9.56 -1.90
CA ILE A 133 1.13 -9.27 -3.23
C ILE A 133 2.66 -9.31 -3.14
N GLY A 134 3.25 -10.29 -3.81
CA GLY A 134 4.71 -10.46 -3.84
C GLY A 134 5.42 -9.40 -4.70
N HIS A 135 6.75 -9.38 -4.62
CA HIS A 135 7.59 -8.44 -5.34
C HIS A 135 7.39 -8.52 -6.87
N ASN A 136 7.46 -7.39 -7.56
CA ASN A 136 7.35 -7.29 -9.02
C ASN A 136 6.03 -7.81 -9.62
N VAL A 137 4.99 -7.99 -8.81
CA VAL A 137 3.66 -8.34 -9.31
C VAL A 137 3.06 -7.15 -10.05
N HIS A 138 2.31 -7.42 -11.10
CA HIS A 138 1.51 -6.44 -11.82
C HIS A 138 0.04 -6.85 -11.76
N VAL A 139 -0.76 -6.10 -11.03
CA VAL A 139 -2.22 -6.28 -10.96
C VAL A 139 -2.88 -5.29 -11.90
N GLY A 140 -3.56 -5.80 -12.92
CA GLY A 140 -4.24 -4.98 -13.93
C GLY A 140 -5.51 -4.30 -13.41
N ARG A 141 -5.99 -3.35 -14.21
CA ARG A 141 -7.15 -2.48 -13.87
C ARG A 141 -8.36 -3.27 -13.44
N HIS A 142 -9.02 -2.76 -12.40
CA HIS A 142 -10.29 -3.29 -11.89
C HIS A 142 -10.27 -4.77 -11.46
N ALA A 143 -9.08 -5.37 -11.31
CA ALA A 143 -8.98 -6.69 -10.72
C ALA A 143 -9.51 -6.68 -9.28
N ALA A 144 -10.08 -7.79 -8.85
CA ALA A 144 -10.56 -7.97 -7.48
C ALA A 144 -10.07 -9.31 -6.92
N MET A 145 -9.64 -9.32 -5.66
CA MET A 145 -9.18 -10.52 -4.97
C MET A 145 -9.87 -10.65 -3.62
N ALA A 146 -10.39 -11.85 -3.35
CA ALA A 146 -10.98 -12.18 -2.06
C ALA A 146 -9.91 -12.38 -0.98
N GLY A 147 -10.35 -12.41 0.27
CA GLY A 147 -9.48 -12.49 1.44
C GLY A 147 -8.53 -13.67 1.43
N CYS A 148 -7.37 -13.49 2.03
CA CYS A 148 -6.30 -14.47 2.14
C CYS A 148 -5.72 -14.98 0.80
N ALA A 149 -6.00 -14.30 -0.31
CA ALA A 149 -5.34 -14.60 -1.58
C ALA A 149 -3.85 -14.23 -1.51
N GLY A 150 -3.01 -15.07 -2.11
CA GLY A 150 -1.58 -14.80 -2.26
C GLY A 150 -1.19 -14.79 -3.72
N VAL A 151 -0.39 -13.80 -4.11
CA VAL A 151 0.16 -13.67 -5.47
C VAL A 151 1.68 -13.75 -5.38
N ALA A 152 2.23 -14.79 -6.01
CA ALA A 152 3.67 -15.01 -6.03
C ALA A 152 4.39 -13.91 -6.83
N GLY A 153 5.65 -13.67 -6.48
CA GLY A 153 6.48 -12.65 -7.12
C GLY A 153 6.49 -12.74 -8.64
N SER A 154 6.51 -11.59 -9.29
CA SER A 154 6.55 -11.41 -10.76
C SER A 154 5.32 -11.91 -11.53
N ALA A 155 4.25 -12.29 -10.86
CA ALA A 155 3.00 -12.66 -11.52
C ALA A 155 2.31 -11.45 -12.18
N ARG A 156 1.52 -11.71 -13.20
CA ARG A 156 0.65 -10.73 -13.86
C ARG A 156 -0.80 -11.21 -13.77
N ILE A 157 -1.68 -10.32 -13.27
CA ILE A 157 -3.11 -10.58 -13.05
C ILE A 157 -3.91 -9.63 -13.95
#